data_5e686a1b7efb362de0dc223d456bde9f
#
_entry.id   5e686a1b7efb362de0dc223d456bde9f
#
_cell.length_a   1.000
_cell.length_b   1.000
_cell.length_c   1.000
_cell.angle_alpha   90.00
_cell.angle_beta   90.00
_cell.angle_gamma   90.00
#
_symmetry.space_group_name_H-M   'P 1'
#
loop_
_entity.id
_entity.type
_entity.pdbx_description
1 polymer ?
#
loop_
_entity_poly.entity_id
_entity_poly.type
_entity_poly.pdbx_seq_one_letter_code
_entity_poly.pdbx_strand_id
1 'polypeptide(L)'
;MKKSVLLIGAILFTITTIFAQDIEKKWQFEAVTNQNNETLFVINPIADTLSLSTGEFNYTLNAKGNLKASGDYILQNNLLVFYYNQPNDTIRRYKITTKTDSTLVCTENGVNYKFKTYVNPKTQVLVKNDIKPSEGFSINSLWRGILGMITLIFIAFLFSKNRKAIDWKIVGLGLAFQLLIAIGVLKVAFIKN
;
A
#
# COMPACT_ATOMS: atom_id res chain seq x y z
N MET A 1 7.24 -4.82 -38.69
CA MET A 1 8.01 -4.33 -37.52
C MET A 1 7.35 -3.12 -36.83
N LYS A 2 6.92 -2.05 -37.54
CA LYS A 2 6.29 -0.88 -36.89
C LYS A 2 5.00 -1.17 -36.11
N LYS A 3 4.14 -2.08 -36.62
CA LYS A 3 2.87 -2.44 -35.95
C LYS A 3 3.07 -3.23 -34.63
N SER A 4 4.09 -4.10 -34.57
CA SER A 4 4.39 -4.87 -33.34
C SER A 4 4.98 -4.00 -32.23
N VAL A 5 5.77 -3.00 -32.57
CA VAL A 5 6.32 -2.03 -31.60
C VAL A 5 5.22 -1.15 -31.02
N LEU A 6 4.24 -0.76 -31.85
CA LEU A 6 3.10 0.03 -31.42
C LEU A 6 2.16 -0.74 -30.48
N LEU A 7 1.98 -2.03 -30.74
CA LEU A 7 1.14 -2.90 -29.89
C LEU A 7 1.80 -3.15 -28.54
N ILE A 8 3.11 -3.32 -28.47
CA ILE A 8 3.87 -3.48 -27.23
C ILE A 8 3.90 -2.17 -26.43
N GLY A 9 4.04 -1.03 -27.11
CA GLY A 9 3.93 0.29 -26.49
C GLY A 9 2.54 0.53 -25.85
N ALA A 10 1.47 0.10 -26.53
CA ALA A 10 0.10 0.18 -26.01
C ALA A 10 -0.09 -0.72 -24.78
N ILE A 11 0.46 -1.94 -24.78
CA ILE A 11 0.38 -2.87 -23.64
C ILE A 11 1.19 -2.33 -22.43
N LEU A 12 2.36 -1.75 -22.65
CA LEU A 12 3.15 -1.12 -21.59
C LEU A 12 2.46 0.12 -20.99
N PHE A 13 1.70 0.85 -21.79
CA PHE A 13 0.96 2.03 -21.32
C PHE A 13 -0.26 1.67 -20.45
N THR A 14 -0.82 0.47 -20.61
CA THR A 14 -1.98 0.02 -19.81
C THR A 14 -1.59 -0.54 -18.44
N ILE A 15 -0.30 -0.75 -18.15
CA ILE A 15 0.17 -1.32 -16.87
C ILE A 15 0.41 -0.23 -15.81
N THR A 16 0.34 1.05 -16.16
CA THR A 16 0.29 2.11 -15.16
C THR A 16 -1.10 2.17 -14.51
N THR A 17 -1.49 1.11 -13.80
CA THR A 17 -2.50 1.25 -12.77
C THR A 17 -1.90 2.21 -11.74
N ILE A 18 -2.30 3.46 -11.83
CA ILE A 18 -2.11 4.41 -10.76
C ILE A 18 -2.75 3.75 -9.55
N PHE A 19 -1.94 3.28 -8.61
CA PHE A 19 -2.40 2.97 -7.27
C PHE A 19 -2.82 4.31 -6.65
N ALA A 20 -4.03 4.77 -7.01
CA ALA A 20 -4.72 5.75 -6.20
C ALA A 20 -4.86 5.06 -4.85
N GLN A 21 -4.08 5.51 -3.85
CA GLN A 21 -4.17 4.97 -2.51
C GLN A 21 -5.61 5.17 -2.07
N ASP A 22 -6.32 4.05 -2.03
CA ASP A 22 -7.73 4.02 -1.72
C ASP A 22 -7.90 4.33 -0.22
N ILE A 23 -8.68 5.38 0.08
CA ILE A 23 -9.06 5.70 1.46
C ILE A 23 -10.33 4.95 1.89
N GLU A 24 -10.99 4.25 0.94
CA GLU A 24 -12.23 3.52 1.17
C GLU A 24 -12.00 2.28 2.02
N LYS A 25 -12.00 2.48 3.32
CA LYS A 25 -11.89 1.42 4.33
C LYS A 25 -12.36 1.92 5.69
N LYS A 26 -12.36 1.02 6.65
CA LYS A 26 -12.59 1.37 8.04
C LYS A 26 -11.28 1.81 8.69
N TRP A 27 -11.29 2.99 9.25
CA TRP A 27 -10.22 3.61 10.00
C TRP A 27 -10.57 3.63 11.49
N GLN A 28 -9.58 3.52 12.37
CA GLN A 28 -9.71 3.82 13.79
C GLN A 28 -9.04 5.15 14.09
N PHE A 29 -9.63 5.96 14.95
CA PHE A 29 -8.97 7.16 15.43
C PHE A 29 -7.75 6.76 16.28
N GLU A 30 -6.61 7.40 16.03
CA GLU A 30 -5.40 7.24 16.82
C GLU A 30 -5.21 8.40 17.78
N ALA A 31 -5.37 9.63 17.28
CA ALA A 31 -5.26 10.85 18.06
C ALA A 31 -5.99 12.00 17.38
N VAL A 32 -6.47 12.94 18.22
CA VAL A 32 -6.93 14.25 17.76
C VAL A 32 -6.18 15.30 18.56
N THR A 33 -5.37 16.12 17.88
CA THR A 33 -4.46 17.08 18.51
C THR A 33 -4.66 18.49 17.96
N ASN A 34 -4.30 19.48 18.74
CA ASN A 34 -4.19 20.85 18.26
C ASN A 34 -2.88 21.10 17.49
N GLN A 35 -2.63 22.35 17.09
CA GLN A 35 -1.41 22.75 16.39
C GLN A 35 -0.13 22.52 17.21
N ASN A 36 -0.22 22.53 18.54
CA ASN A 36 0.89 22.31 19.47
C ASN A 36 1.11 20.82 19.77
N ASN A 37 0.43 19.91 19.07
CA ASN A 37 0.41 18.45 19.31
C ASN A 37 -0.16 18.05 20.67
N GLU A 38 -0.90 18.93 21.35
CA GLU A 38 -1.61 18.58 22.57
C GLU A 38 -2.88 17.81 22.25
N THR A 39 -3.11 16.70 22.95
CA THR A 39 -4.27 15.85 22.76
C THR A 39 -5.53 16.57 23.25
N LEU A 40 -6.53 16.72 22.38
CA LEU A 40 -7.77 17.41 22.71
C LEU A 40 -8.73 16.55 23.52
N PHE A 41 -8.71 15.24 23.32
CA PHE A 41 -9.49 14.24 24.06
C PHE A 41 -8.92 12.84 23.91
N VAL A 42 -9.19 11.98 24.89
CA VAL A 42 -8.72 10.60 24.88
C VAL A 42 -9.56 9.77 23.92
N ILE A 43 -8.92 9.09 22.98
CA ILE A 43 -9.53 8.23 21.98
C ILE A 43 -9.64 6.79 22.51
N ASN A 44 -10.78 6.14 22.22
CA ASN A 44 -10.92 4.71 22.35
C ASN A 44 -10.71 4.04 20.97
N PRO A 45 -9.54 3.41 20.71
CA PRO A 45 -9.20 2.91 19.37
C PRO A 45 -10.17 1.84 18.84
N ILE A 46 -10.89 1.15 19.71
CA ILE A 46 -11.84 0.09 19.34
C ILE A 46 -13.20 0.69 18.94
N ALA A 47 -13.63 1.70 19.66
CA ALA A 47 -14.98 2.25 19.55
C ALA A 47 -15.01 3.51 18.65
N ASP A 48 -13.92 4.29 18.63
CA ASP A 48 -13.82 5.50 17.83
C ASP A 48 -13.33 5.17 16.43
N THR A 49 -14.24 5.09 15.47
CA THR A 49 -13.95 4.64 14.11
C THR A 49 -14.57 5.56 13.06
N LEU A 50 -13.91 5.64 11.90
CA LEU A 50 -14.38 6.29 10.69
C LEU A 50 -14.43 5.23 9.57
N SER A 51 -15.58 5.05 8.94
CA SER A 51 -15.75 4.21 7.77
C SER A 51 -15.95 5.08 6.54
N LEU A 52 -15.18 4.83 5.50
CA LEU A 52 -15.31 5.45 4.20
C LEU A 52 -15.60 4.34 3.18
N SER A 53 -16.72 4.45 2.46
CA SER A 53 -17.12 3.44 1.47
C SER A 53 -18.07 4.05 0.45
N THR A 54 -17.79 3.83 -0.82
CA THR A 54 -18.67 4.22 -1.95
C THR A 54 -19.15 5.68 -1.94
N GLY A 55 -18.27 6.61 -1.51
CA GLY A 55 -18.61 8.03 -1.41
C GLY A 55 -19.36 8.44 -0.16
N GLU A 56 -19.68 7.50 0.73
CA GLU A 56 -20.33 7.75 2.02
C GLU A 56 -19.34 7.63 3.18
N PHE A 57 -19.56 8.41 4.23
CA PHE A 57 -18.81 8.29 5.47
C PHE A 57 -19.74 8.05 6.67
N ASN A 58 -19.22 7.28 7.63
CA ASN A 58 -19.81 7.10 8.93
C ASN A 58 -18.72 7.11 9.98
N TYR A 59 -18.84 7.93 11.01
CA TYR A 59 -17.94 7.84 12.16
C TYR A 59 -18.67 7.82 13.49
N THR A 60 -18.01 7.20 14.47
CA THR A 60 -18.45 7.18 15.87
C THR A 60 -17.31 7.68 16.74
N LEU A 61 -17.59 8.61 17.64
CA LEU A 61 -16.65 9.20 18.60
C LEU A 61 -17.24 9.08 20.00
N ASN A 62 -16.90 8.01 20.72
CA ASN A 62 -17.33 7.78 22.10
C ASN A 62 -16.69 8.78 23.05
N ALA A 63 -15.46 9.20 22.75
CA ALA A 63 -14.75 10.25 23.49
C ALA A 63 -15.53 11.58 23.59
N LYS A 64 -16.49 11.82 22.70
CA LYS A 64 -17.39 12.97 22.70
C LYS A 64 -18.86 12.58 22.97
N GLY A 65 -19.10 11.67 23.93
CA GLY A 65 -20.46 11.30 24.31
C GLY A 65 -21.21 10.49 23.26
N ASN A 66 -20.54 9.54 22.61
CA ASN A 66 -21.10 8.71 21.53
C ASN A 66 -21.60 9.53 20.32
N LEU A 67 -20.87 10.58 19.97
CA LEU A 67 -21.16 11.36 18.78
C LEU A 67 -21.11 10.44 17.55
N LYS A 68 -22.22 10.35 16.83
CA LYS A 68 -22.33 9.68 15.55
C LYS A 68 -22.53 10.72 14.47
N ALA A 69 -21.85 10.55 13.36
CA ALA A 69 -22.02 11.39 12.20
C ALA A 69 -21.95 10.58 10.94
N SER A 70 -22.73 10.98 9.94
CA SER A 70 -22.81 10.35 8.64
C SER A 70 -23.13 11.34 7.54
N GLY A 71 -22.84 10.96 6.32
CA GLY A 71 -23.13 11.75 5.13
C GLY A 71 -22.28 11.29 3.96
N ASP A 72 -22.16 12.15 2.97
CA ASP A 72 -21.39 11.89 1.77
C ASP A 72 -20.00 12.53 1.85
N TYR A 73 -19.02 11.99 1.13
CA TYR A 73 -17.72 12.62 1.02
C TYR A 73 -17.23 12.68 -0.43
N ILE A 74 -16.41 13.67 -0.68
CA ILE A 74 -15.67 13.81 -1.93
C ILE A 74 -14.20 13.92 -1.60
N LEU A 75 -13.37 13.12 -2.27
CA LEU A 75 -11.93 13.23 -2.22
C LEU A 75 -11.43 13.84 -3.54
N GLN A 76 -10.78 15.00 -3.44
CA GLN A 76 -10.17 15.66 -4.60
C GLN A 76 -8.70 15.99 -4.25
N ASN A 77 -7.78 15.27 -4.85
CA ASN A 77 -6.35 15.34 -4.51
C ASN A 77 -6.10 15.14 -3.00
N ASN A 78 -5.70 16.21 -2.29
CA ASN A 78 -5.45 16.19 -0.85
C ASN A 78 -6.56 16.88 -0.03
N LEU A 79 -7.70 17.15 -0.64
CA LEU A 79 -8.86 17.74 0.02
C LEU A 79 -9.95 16.70 0.16
N LEU A 80 -10.33 16.41 1.41
CA LEU A 80 -11.43 15.55 1.77
C LEU A 80 -12.58 16.43 2.29
N VAL A 81 -13.69 16.45 1.57
CA VAL A 81 -14.88 17.25 1.90
C VAL A 81 -15.97 16.32 2.39
N PHE A 82 -16.45 16.55 3.59
CA PHE A 82 -17.59 15.83 4.18
C PHE A 82 -18.85 16.70 4.13
N TYR A 83 -19.91 16.13 3.59
CA TYR A 83 -21.27 16.66 3.56
C TYR A 83 -22.06 15.90 4.61
N TYR A 84 -22.26 16.49 5.79
CA TYR A 84 -22.93 15.85 6.91
C TYR A 84 -24.44 15.88 6.72
N ASN A 85 -25.07 14.72 6.88
CA ASN A 85 -26.52 14.58 7.01
C ASN A 85 -26.92 14.41 8.48
N GLN A 86 -26.00 13.93 9.31
CA GLN A 86 -26.17 13.79 10.75
C GLN A 86 -24.89 14.21 11.50
N PRO A 87 -24.99 14.82 12.69
CA PRO A 87 -26.22 15.20 13.44
C PRO A 87 -26.97 16.42 12.86
N ASN A 88 -26.29 17.25 12.07
CA ASN A 88 -26.85 18.44 11.42
C ASN A 88 -26.23 18.61 10.05
N ASP A 89 -26.97 19.12 9.10
CA ASP A 89 -26.48 19.43 7.77
C ASP A 89 -25.35 20.48 7.85
N THR A 90 -24.15 20.07 7.45
CA THR A 90 -23.00 20.95 7.44
C THR A 90 -21.93 20.44 6.48
N ILE A 91 -21.02 21.29 6.08
CA ILE A 91 -19.91 20.92 5.19
C ILE A 91 -18.62 21.22 5.91
N ARG A 92 -17.74 20.21 5.97
CA ARG A 92 -16.41 20.34 6.57
C ARG A 92 -15.35 19.94 5.55
N ARG A 93 -14.22 20.65 5.59
CA ARG A 93 -13.12 20.46 4.64
C ARG A 93 -11.84 20.12 5.37
N TYR A 94 -11.33 18.93 5.09
CA TYR A 94 -10.12 18.39 5.70
C TYR A 94 -9.00 18.35 4.68
N LYS A 95 -7.87 18.96 4.98
CA LYS A 95 -6.66 18.82 4.18
C LYS A 95 -5.92 17.56 4.59
N ILE A 96 -5.73 16.63 3.67
CA ILE A 96 -4.92 15.43 3.91
C ILE A 96 -3.44 15.84 3.88
N THR A 97 -2.73 15.56 4.96
CA THR A 97 -1.30 15.82 5.10
C THR A 97 -0.48 14.55 4.95
N THR A 98 -1.04 13.42 5.32
CA THR A 98 -0.40 12.11 5.14
C THR A 98 -1.45 11.09 4.72
N LYS A 99 -1.13 10.31 3.69
CA LYS A 99 -1.97 9.22 3.20
C LYS A 99 -1.09 8.03 2.83
N THR A 100 -1.27 6.92 3.55
CA THR A 100 -0.63 5.63 3.30
C THR A 100 -1.66 4.52 3.44
N ASP A 101 -1.30 3.28 3.15
CA ASP A 101 -2.21 2.14 3.32
C ASP A 101 -2.62 1.91 4.78
N SER A 102 -1.82 2.37 5.73
CA SER A 102 -2.06 2.13 7.16
C SER A 102 -2.36 3.39 7.96
N THR A 103 -2.06 4.57 7.45
CA THR A 103 -2.19 5.85 8.18
C THR A 103 -2.83 6.91 7.30
N LEU A 104 -3.78 7.64 7.87
CA LEU A 104 -4.40 8.82 7.28
C LEU A 104 -4.32 9.97 8.30
N VAL A 105 -3.79 11.11 7.89
CA VAL A 105 -3.75 12.33 8.71
C VAL A 105 -4.46 13.45 7.98
N CYS A 106 -5.47 14.03 8.62
CA CYS A 106 -6.25 15.14 8.09
C CYS A 106 -6.19 16.33 9.04
N THR A 107 -6.16 17.53 8.49
CA THR A 107 -6.14 18.76 9.27
C THR A 107 -7.32 19.66 8.89
N GLU A 108 -8.00 20.20 9.90
CA GLU A 108 -9.07 21.18 9.74
C GLU A 108 -8.97 22.22 10.85
N ASN A 109 -8.95 23.51 10.49
CA ASN A 109 -8.93 24.63 11.46
C ASN A 109 -7.86 24.51 12.57
N GLY A 110 -6.67 23.97 12.19
CA GLY A 110 -5.57 23.77 13.15
C GLY A 110 -5.70 22.54 14.05
N VAL A 111 -6.71 21.71 13.83
CA VAL A 111 -6.86 20.41 14.50
C VAL A 111 -6.39 19.30 13.58
N ASN A 112 -5.53 18.43 14.09
CA ASN A 112 -5.00 17.26 13.38
C ASN A 112 -5.77 16.02 13.82
N TYR A 113 -6.34 15.32 12.85
CA TYR A 113 -7.04 14.05 13.02
C TYR A 113 -6.16 12.94 12.46
N LYS A 114 -5.68 12.07 13.30
CA LYS A 114 -4.80 10.96 12.94
C LYS A 114 -5.55 9.65 13.04
N PHE A 115 -5.49 8.88 11.98
CA PHE A 115 -6.18 7.59 11.84
C PHE A 115 -5.18 6.49 11.48
N LYS A 116 -5.47 5.30 11.96
CA LYS A 116 -4.84 4.05 11.52
C LYS A 116 -5.88 3.13 10.88
N THR A 117 -5.43 2.20 10.06
CA THR A 117 -6.31 1.14 9.53
C THR A 117 -6.93 0.38 10.70
N TYR A 118 -8.25 0.21 10.66
CA TYR A 118 -8.97 -0.55 11.68
C TYR A 118 -8.54 -2.02 11.67
N VAL A 119 -8.10 -2.50 12.82
CA VAL A 119 -7.78 -3.92 13.02
C VAL A 119 -8.83 -4.49 13.97
N ASN A 120 -9.57 -5.50 13.49
CA ASN A 120 -10.61 -6.13 14.33
C ASN A 120 -9.94 -6.81 15.54
N PRO A 121 -10.30 -6.48 16.77
CA PRO A 121 -9.70 -7.06 17.97
C PRO A 121 -9.87 -8.59 18.06
N LYS A 122 -10.91 -9.14 17.42
CA LYS A 122 -11.08 -10.61 17.31
C LYS A 122 -10.06 -11.26 16.37
N THR A 123 -9.50 -10.50 15.43
CA THR A 123 -8.47 -10.98 14.50
C THR A 123 -7.06 -10.81 15.09
N GLN A 124 -6.88 -9.91 16.07
CA GLN A 124 -5.59 -9.73 16.74
C GLN A 124 -5.14 -10.96 17.56
N VAL A 125 -6.04 -11.83 17.93
CA VAL A 125 -5.67 -13.08 18.62
C VAL A 125 -4.93 -14.05 17.68
N LEU A 126 -5.04 -13.85 16.34
CA LEU A 126 -4.36 -14.70 15.34
C LEU A 126 -3.26 -13.97 14.55
N VAL A 127 -3.19 -12.65 14.65
CA VAL A 127 -2.07 -11.89 14.11
C VAL A 127 -1.11 -11.56 15.27
N LYS A 128 -0.58 -12.60 15.90
CA LYS A 128 0.78 -12.54 16.42
C LYS A 128 1.60 -12.02 15.24
N ASN A 129 2.28 -10.90 15.41
CA ASN A 129 3.33 -10.48 14.50
C ASN A 129 4.42 -11.56 14.52
N ASP A 130 4.12 -12.70 13.93
CA ASP A 130 5.15 -13.53 13.37
C ASP A 130 5.68 -12.69 12.19
N ILE A 131 6.67 -11.84 12.51
CA ILE A 131 7.76 -11.62 11.56
C ILE A 131 8.09 -13.04 11.15
N LYS A 132 7.55 -13.47 9.99
CA LYS A 132 7.96 -14.78 9.44
C LYS A 132 9.46 -14.69 9.40
N PRO A 133 10.17 -15.47 10.25
CA PRO A 133 11.60 -15.55 10.11
C PRO A 133 11.80 -15.85 8.64
N SER A 134 12.64 -15.08 7.97
CA SER A 134 13.01 -15.30 6.58
C SER A 134 13.13 -16.81 6.42
N GLU A 135 12.13 -17.43 5.76
CA GLU A 135 12.22 -18.86 5.48
C GLU A 135 13.47 -19.02 4.66
N GLY A 136 14.54 -19.44 5.34
CA GLY A 136 15.78 -19.77 4.69
C GLY A 136 15.43 -20.67 3.52
N PHE A 137 16.18 -20.63 2.46
CA PHE A 137 16.14 -21.39 1.23
C PHE A 137 14.89 -22.28 1.08
N SER A 138 13.74 -21.69 0.71
CA SER A 138 12.52 -22.43 0.42
C SER A 138 12.56 -22.86 -1.05
N ILE A 139 12.30 -24.12 -1.33
CA ILE A 139 12.18 -24.68 -2.69
C ILE A 139 11.20 -23.84 -3.52
N ASN A 140 10.12 -23.34 -2.91
CA ASN A 140 9.15 -22.47 -3.56
C ASN A 140 9.73 -21.09 -3.97
N SER A 141 10.62 -20.53 -3.18
CA SER A 141 11.30 -19.26 -3.52
C SER A 141 12.27 -19.48 -4.69
N LEU A 142 12.91 -20.63 -4.75
CA LEU A 142 13.82 -21.02 -5.82
C LEU A 142 13.08 -21.17 -7.15
N TRP A 143 11.92 -21.83 -7.17
CA TRP A 143 11.07 -21.97 -8.35
C TRP A 143 10.61 -20.60 -8.89
N ARG A 144 10.20 -19.70 -8.01
CA ARG A 144 9.81 -18.34 -8.41
C ARG A 144 10.98 -17.56 -9.03
N GLY A 145 12.18 -17.69 -8.48
CA GLY A 145 13.38 -17.07 -9.02
C GLY A 145 13.76 -17.61 -10.40
N ILE A 146 13.73 -18.94 -10.58
CA ILE A 146 14.00 -19.61 -11.86
C ILE A 146 12.97 -19.19 -12.91
N LEU A 147 11.68 -19.17 -12.55
CA LEU A 147 10.61 -18.78 -13.46
C LEU A 147 10.75 -17.32 -13.89
N GLY A 148 11.14 -16.41 -13.00
CA GLY A 148 11.47 -15.02 -13.32
C GLY A 148 12.64 -14.91 -14.29
N MET A 149 13.73 -15.66 -14.08
CA MET A 149 14.88 -15.69 -15.00
C MET A 149 14.49 -16.19 -16.39
N ILE A 150 13.73 -17.28 -16.49
CA ILE A 150 13.26 -17.83 -17.77
C ILE A 150 12.40 -16.78 -18.50
N THR A 151 11.52 -16.09 -17.78
CA THR A 151 10.65 -15.04 -18.35
C THR A 151 11.48 -13.90 -18.93
N LEU A 152 12.51 -13.42 -18.21
CA LEU A 152 13.41 -12.36 -18.70
C LEU A 152 14.18 -12.79 -19.94
N ILE A 153 14.71 -14.01 -19.97
CA ILE A 153 15.41 -14.57 -21.13
C ILE A 153 14.45 -14.68 -22.32
N PHE A 154 13.23 -15.13 -22.08
CA PHE A 154 12.19 -15.24 -23.11
C PHE A 154 11.85 -13.88 -23.72
N ILE A 155 11.68 -12.87 -22.88
CA ILE A 155 11.45 -11.49 -23.32
C ILE A 155 12.64 -10.99 -24.14
N ALA A 156 13.87 -11.16 -23.67
CA ALA A 156 15.07 -10.77 -24.40
C ALA A 156 15.18 -11.49 -25.76
N PHE A 157 14.83 -12.78 -25.80
CA PHE A 157 14.80 -13.55 -27.05
C PHE A 157 13.75 -13.03 -28.04
N LEU A 158 12.57 -12.62 -27.55
CA LEU A 158 11.52 -12.03 -28.41
C LEU A 158 11.98 -10.73 -29.05
N PHE A 159 12.73 -9.91 -28.33
CA PHE A 159 13.24 -8.62 -28.80
C PHE A 159 14.53 -8.72 -29.62
N SER A 160 15.18 -9.88 -29.65
CA SER A 160 16.42 -10.09 -30.40
C SER A 160 16.18 -10.01 -31.90
N LYS A 161 16.93 -9.14 -32.56
CA LYS A 161 16.91 -8.94 -34.01
C LYS A 161 17.53 -10.13 -34.77
N ASN A 162 18.50 -10.80 -34.16
CA ASN A 162 19.19 -11.96 -34.74
C ASN A 162 19.19 -13.13 -33.73
N ARG A 163 18.14 -13.91 -33.76
CA ARG A 163 17.92 -15.05 -32.83
C ARG A 163 18.93 -16.19 -33.03
N LYS A 164 19.51 -16.31 -34.24
CA LYS A 164 20.48 -17.36 -34.55
C LYS A 164 21.91 -17.04 -34.06
N ALA A 165 22.20 -15.77 -33.80
CA ALA A 165 23.50 -15.32 -33.31
C ALA A 165 23.58 -15.29 -31.75
N ILE A 166 22.58 -15.80 -31.06
CA ILE A 166 22.58 -15.85 -29.58
C ILE A 166 23.50 -16.98 -29.15
N ASP A 167 24.60 -16.63 -28.52
CA ASP A 167 25.50 -17.61 -27.91
C ASP A 167 24.99 -18.04 -26.55
N TRP A 168 24.31 -19.18 -26.52
CA TRP A 168 23.72 -19.75 -25.31
C TRP A 168 24.73 -20.07 -24.21
N LYS A 169 26.00 -20.27 -24.57
CA LYS A 169 27.08 -20.49 -23.58
C LYS A 169 27.33 -19.22 -22.77
N ILE A 170 27.35 -18.05 -23.44
CA ILE A 170 27.56 -16.76 -22.78
C ILE A 170 26.35 -16.45 -21.89
N VAL A 171 25.13 -16.72 -22.35
CA VAL A 171 23.89 -16.54 -21.55
C VAL A 171 23.94 -17.43 -20.30
N GLY A 172 24.28 -18.70 -20.44
CA GLY A 172 24.41 -19.64 -19.34
C GLY A 172 25.49 -19.25 -18.33
N LEU A 173 26.65 -18.79 -18.83
CA LEU A 173 27.73 -18.31 -17.96
C LEU A 173 27.35 -17.06 -17.19
N GLY A 174 26.67 -16.11 -17.83
CA GLY A 174 26.17 -14.90 -17.17
C GLY A 174 25.17 -15.20 -16.05
N LEU A 175 24.24 -16.15 -16.30
CA LEU A 175 23.28 -16.61 -15.28
C LEU A 175 23.97 -17.31 -14.09
N ALA A 176 25.00 -18.13 -14.37
CA ALA A 176 25.77 -18.79 -13.33
C ALA A 176 26.50 -17.78 -12.43
N PHE A 177 27.12 -16.75 -13.01
CA PHE A 177 27.76 -15.65 -12.28
C PHE A 177 26.75 -14.86 -11.46
N GLN A 178 25.57 -14.55 -12.01
CA GLN A 178 24.51 -13.84 -11.29
C GLN A 178 24.03 -14.64 -10.07
N LEU A 179 23.89 -15.95 -10.20
CA LEU A 179 23.49 -16.85 -9.12
C LEU A 179 24.58 -16.94 -8.04
N LEU A 180 25.85 -16.99 -8.42
CA LEU A 180 26.99 -16.97 -7.50
C LEU A 180 27.04 -15.68 -6.67
N ILE A 181 26.86 -14.53 -7.33
CA ILE A 181 26.84 -13.23 -6.65
C ILE A 181 25.65 -13.15 -5.69
N ALA A 182 24.44 -13.59 -6.11
CA ALA A 182 23.25 -13.60 -5.28
C ALA A 182 23.44 -14.46 -4.01
N ILE A 183 24.02 -15.65 -4.15
CA ILE A 183 24.33 -16.54 -3.01
C ILE A 183 25.41 -15.91 -2.11
N GLY A 184 26.43 -15.28 -2.69
CA GLY A 184 27.47 -14.60 -1.96
C GLY A 184 26.94 -13.47 -1.08
N VAL A 185 26.09 -12.61 -1.64
CA VAL A 185 25.48 -11.48 -0.92
C VAL A 185 24.56 -11.99 0.21
N LEU A 186 23.76 -13.01 -0.06
CA LEU A 186 22.85 -13.58 0.95
C LEU A 186 23.61 -14.26 2.10
N LYS A 187 24.73 -14.94 1.80
CA LYS A 187 25.57 -15.57 2.84
C LYS A 187 26.34 -14.55 3.68
N VAL A 188 26.82 -13.47 3.08
CA VAL A 188 27.52 -12.40 3.81
C VAL A 188 26.56 -11.67 4.76
N ALA A 189 25.29 -11.51 4.41
CA ALA A 189 24.27 -10.95 5.31
C ALA A 189 24.00 -11.85 6.54
N PHE A 190 24.17 -13.18 6.39
CA PHE A 190 23.98 -14.16 7.49
C PHE A 190 25.16 -14.21 8.47
N ILE A 191 26.36 -13.78 8.07
CA ILE A 191 27.57 -13.79 8.92
C ILE A 191 27.66 -12.53 9.81
N LYS A 192 26.83 -11.53 9.59
CA LYS A 192 26.85 -10.24 10.33
C LYS A 192 25.91 -10.18 11.54
N ASN A 193 25.30 -11.29 11.92
CA ASN A 193 24.53 -11.41 13.17
C ASN A 193 25.22 -12.37 14.14
#